data_531b034aca156fe19498ad47c8cc498e
#
_entry.id   531b034aca156fe19498ad47c8cc498e
#
_cell.length_a   1.000
_cell.length_b   1.000
_cell.length_c   1.000
_cell.angle_alpha   90.00
_cell.angle_beta   90.00
_cell.angle_gamma   90.00
#
_symmetry.space_group_name_H-M   'P 1'
#
loop_
_entity.id
_entity.type
_entity.pdbx_description
1 polymer ?
#
loop_
_entity_poly.entity_id
_entity_poly.type
_entity_poly.pdbx_seq_one_letter_code
_entity_poly.pdbx_strand_id
1 'polypeptide(L)'
;SNINYLEGFVKPRIFNDAVKGLTIYSNSKNKNGDLEEIYLKKGTGDNFQITYAKKGSFKKIGNNQFLELNAGETISVNGDKITSFKFSKTDFNLSNLDDNTTTYKKTQEVATLDLLKCYHNLLNLKFLEIDKNFKVENCRLDNVDNILKELYKRIIIPMYIPVLILIA
;
A
#
# COMPACT_ATOMS: atom_id res chain seq x y z
N SER A 1 -0.41 -17.76 -11.85
CA SER A 1 -0.60 -18.19 -10.46
C SER A 1 -0.82 -17.07 -9.44
N ASN A 2 -1.28 -15.87 -9.87
CA ASN A 2 -1.42 -14.71 -8.97
C ASN A 2 -2.80 -14.57 -8.27
N ILE A 3 -3.79 -15.44 -8.59
CA ILE A 3 -5.09 -15.41 -7.89
C ILE A 3 -4.92 -15.71 -6.40
N ASN A 4 -4.07 -16.68 -6.09
CA ASN A 4 -3.82 -17.08 -4.70
C ASN A 4 -3.20 -15.95 -3.86
N TYR A 5 -2.60 -14.95 -4.49
CA TYR A 5 -1.99 -13.83 -3.77
C TYR A 5 -3.06 -12.90 -3.17
N LEU A 6 -3.97 -12.34 -3.99
CA LEU A 6 -5.01 -11.43 -3.48
C LEU A 6 -6.00 -12.15 -2.58
N GLU A 7 -6.39 -13.37 -2.95
CA GLU A 7 -7.25 -14.21 -2.11
C GLU A 7 -6.61 -14.53 -0.75
N GLY A 8 -5.30 -14.84 -0.72
CA GLY A 8 -4.54 -15.06 0.51
C GLY A 8 -4.29 -13.79 1.31
N PHE A 9 -4.22 -12.63 0.63
CA PHE A 9 -3.94 -11.34 1.26
C PHE A 9 -5.15 -10.81 2.04
N VAL A 10 -6.38 -10.98 1.53
CA VAL A 10 -7.59 -10.47 2.19
C VAL A 10 -7.89 -11.30 3.44
N LYS A 11 -7.66 -10.70 4.60
CA LYS A 11 -8.00 -11.25 5.91
C LYS A 11 -9.33 -10.64 6.39
N PRO A 12 -10.25 -11.44 6.91
CA PRO A 12 -11.52 -10.94 7.42
C PRO A 12 -11.34 -10.06 8.67
N ARG A 13 -12.28 -9.13 8.86
CA ARG A 13 -12.38 -8.20 9.99
C ARG A 13 -11.25 -7.18 10.12
N ILE A 14 -10.45 -7.00 9.08
CA ILE A 14 -9.44 -5.94 8.99
C ILE A 14 -9.52 -5.25 7.63
N PHE A 15 -9.10 -3.98 7.60
CA PHE A 15 -8.94 -3.25 6.35
C PHE A 15 -7.62 -3.69 5.70
N ASN A 16 -7.74 -4.22 4.48
CA ASN A 16 -6.61 -4.69 3.71
C ASN A 16 -6.36 -3.69 2.58
N ASP A 17 -5.25 -2.96 2.65
CA ASP A 17 -4.79 -2.10 1.56
C ASP A 17 -4.01 -2.94 0.55
N ALA A 18 -4.76 -3.68 -0.26
CA ALA A 18 -4.20 -4.68 -1.19
C ALA A 18 -3.38 -4.02 -2.30
N VAL A 19 -3.79 -2.81 -2.71
CA VAL A 19 -3.20 -2.08 -3.83
C VAL A 19 -3.36 -0.59 -3.58
N LYS A 20 -2.51 0.24 -4.16
CA LYS A 20 -2.60 1.69 -3.98
C LYS A 20 -3.96 2.23 -4.42
N GLY A 21 -4.65 2.86 -3.48
CA GLY A 21 -5.98 3.43 -3.71
C GLY A 21 -7.12 2.41 -3.72
N LEU A 22 -6.88 1.16 -3.28
CA LEU A 22 -7.93 0.16 -3.04
C LEU A 22 -7.80 -0.44 -1.65
N THR A 23 -8.77 -0.16 -0.80
CA THR A 23 -8.94 -0.80 0.51
C THR A 23 -10.08 -1.80 0.45
N ILE A 24 -9.86 -3.02 0.93
CA ILE A 24 -10.84 -4.10 0.99
C ILE A 24 -11.08 -4.47 2.45
N TYR A 25 -12.34 -4.53 2.84
CA TYR A 25 -12.77 -5.09 4.13
C TYR A 25 -13.79 -6.19 3.86
N SER A 26 -13.75 -7.27 4.63
CA SER A 26 -14.79 -8.29 4.67
C SER A 26 -15.07 -8.71 6.11
N ASN A 27 -16.33 -8.98 6.43
CA ASN A 27 -16.69 -9.45 7.76
C ASN A 27 -16.27 -10.91 8.00
N SER A 28 -16.49 -11.76 6.98
CA SER A 28 -16.08 -13.16 7.04
C SER A 28 -15.53 -13.66 5.70
N LYS A 29 -14.80 -14.77 5.79
CA LYS A 29 -14.28 -15.51 4.64
C LYS A 29 -14.54 -17.00 4.88
N ASN A 30 -15.20 -17.65 3.93
CA ASN A 30 -15.49 -19.06 4.04
C ASN A 30 -14.27 -19.93 3.63
N LYS A 31 -14.40 -21.26 3.80
CA LYS A 31 -13.34 -22.23 3.45
C LYS A 31 -13.02 -22.25 1.94
N ASN A 32 -13.94 -21.81 1.11
CA ASN A 32 -13.78 -21.75 -0.35
C ASN A 32 -13.14 -20.42 -0.81
N GLY A 33 -12.82 -19.52 0.11
CA GLY A 33 -12.25 -18.20 -0.22
C GLY A 33 -13.28 -17.12 -0.53
N ASP A 34 -14.60 -17.43 -0.50
CA ASP A 34 -15.62 -16.41 -0.72
C ASP A 34 -15.73 -15.48 0.48
N LEU A 35 -15.98 -14.22 0.20
CA LEU A 35 -16.08 -13.14 1.18
C LEU A 35 -17.54 -12.79 1.43
N GLU A 36 -17.85 -12.38 2.66
CA GLU A 36 -19.17 -11.90 3.05
C GLU A 36 -19.09 -10.52 3.67
N GLU A 37 -20.13 -9.71 3.41
CA GLU A 37 -20.22 -8.30 3.85
C GLU A 37 -18.95 -7.52 3.50
N ILE A 38 -18.79 -7.29 2.20
CA ILE A 38 -17.59 -6.70 1.63
C ILE A 38 -17.77 -5.20 1.48
N TYR A 39 -16.77 -4.46 1.85
CA TYR A 39 -16.62 -3.03 1.56
C TYR A 39 -15.33 -2.81 0.78
N LEU A 40 -15.48 -2.17 -0.38
CA LEU A 40 -14.37 -1.75 -1.23
C LEU A 40 -14.35 -0.24 -1.27
N LYS A 41 -13.21 0.36 -0.97
CA LYS A 41 -12.98 1.79 -1.21
C LYS A 41 -11.91 1.94 -2.27
N LYS A 42 -12.24 2.60 -3.38
CA LYS A 42 -11.32 2.94 -4.47
C LYS A 42 -11.19 4.44 -4.60
N GLY A 43 -9.98 4.95 -4.78
CA GLY A 43 -9.69 6.38 -4.93
C GLY A 43 -9.13 7.03 -3.67
N THR A 44 -8.76 8.30 -3.78
CA THR A 44 -8.12 9.08 -2.72
C THR A 44 -8.65 10.51 -2.70
N GLY A 45 -8.58 11.16 -1.53
CA GLY A 45 -9.06 12.54 -1.37
C GLY A 45 -10.56 12.68 -1.61
N ASP A 46 -10.94 13.72 -2.37
CA ASP A 46 -12.34 14.10 -2.63
C ASP A 46 -12.99 13.28 -3.76
N ASN A 47 -12.21 12.41 -4.43
CA ASN A 47 -12.70 11.56 -5.50
C ASN A 47 -12.52 10.09 -5.09
N PHE A 48 -13.58 9.47 -4.62
CA PHE A 48 -13.55 8.08 -4.21
C PHE A 48 -14.86 7.36 -4.52
N GLN A 49 -14.77 6.04 -4.56
CA GLN A 49 -15.91 5.13 -4.72
C GLN A 49 -15.92 4.15 -3.56
N ILE A 50 -17.08 3.96 -2.95
CA ILE A 50 -17.32 2.93 -1.94
C ILE A 50 -18.34 1.95 -2.52
N THR A 51 -17.99 0.67 -2.54
CA THR A 51 -18.87 -0.41 -2.97
C THR A 51 -19.10 -1.35 -1.80
N TYR A 52 -20.36 -1.56 -1.45
CA TYR A 52 -20.78 -2.60 -0.52
C TYR A 52 -21.36 -3.77 -1.29
N ALA A 53 -21.10 -5.00 -0.86
CA ALA A 53 -21.72 -6.21 -1.39
C ALA A 53 -21.93 -7.25 -0.29
N LYS A 54 -23.05 -7.99 -0.36
CA LYS A 54 -23.32 -9.07 0.60
C LYS A 54 -22.37 -10.24 0.46
N LYS A 55 -21.99 -10.58 -0.77
CA LYS A 55 -21.07 -11.68 -1.07
C LYS A 55 -20.12 -11.30 -2.19
N GLY A 56 -18.94 -11.90 -2.18
CA GLY A 56 -17.97 -11.76 -3.26
C GLY A 56 -17.05 -12.95 -3.37
N SER A 57 -16.64 -13.25 -4.60
CA SER A 57 -15.71 -14.32 -4.90
C SER A 57 -14.65 -13.89 -5.89
N PHE A 58 -13.41 -14.31 -5.66
CA PHE A 58 -12.33 -14.06 -6.60
C PHE A 58 -12.45 -14.96 -7.82
N LYS A 59 -12.39 -14.39 -9.01
CA LYS A 59 -12.44 -15.10 -10.29
C LYS A 59 -11.28 -14.71 -11.20
N LYS A 60 -10.83 -15.65 -11.99
CA LYS A 60 -9.86 -15.42 -13.05
C LYS A 60 -10.48 -15.77 -14.39
N ILE A 61 -10.41 -14.84 -15.32
CA ILE A 61 -10.84 -15.04 -16.71
C ILE A 61 -9.65 -14.70 -17.60
N GLY A 62 -9.01 -15.73 -18.16
CA GLY A 62 -7.74 -15.55 -18.88
C GLY A 62 -6.63 -15.04 -17.95
N ASN A 63 -6.04 -13.90 -18.27
CA ASN A 63 -5.02 -13.22 -17.46
C ASN A 63 -5.60 -12.19 -16.50
N ASN A 64 -6.90 -11.91 -16.58
CA ASN A 64 -7.52 -10.87 -15.77
C ASN A 64 -8.12 -11.46 -14.49
N GLN A 65 -7.98 -10.69 -13.40
CA GLN A 65 -8.53 -11.03 -12.09
C GLN A 65 -9.71 -10.12 -11.79
N PHE A 66 -10.77 -10.73 -11.30
CA PHE A 66 -12.00 -10.06 -10.95
C PHE A 66 -12.43 -10.44 -9.52
N LEU A 67 -13.03 -9.49 -8.83
CA LEU A 67 -13.84 -9.77 -7.65
C LEU A 67 -15.30 -9.67 -8.09
N GLU A 68 -15.96 -10.79 -8.21
CA GLU A 68 -17.40 -10.85 -8.48
C GLU A 68 -18.15 -10.49 -7.20
N LEU A 69 -18.99 -9.48 -7.28
CA LEU A 69 -19.76 -8.94 -6.16
C LEU A 69 -21.25 -9.21 -6.40
N ASN A 70 -21.95 -9.67 -5.38
CA ASN A 70 -23.37 -10.00 -5.45
C ASN A 70 -24.17 -9.23 -4.41
N ALA A 71 -25.31 -8.70 -4.84
CA ALA A 71 -26.28 -7.96 -4.04
C ALA A 71 -25.66 -6.79 -3.26
N GLY A 72 -25.45 -5.69 -3.95
CA GLY A 72 -24.74 -4.55 -3.37
C GLY A 72 -25.15 -3.20 -3.90
N GLU A 73 -24.40 -2.19 -3.46
CA GLU A 73 -24.56 -0.80 -3.82
C GLU A 73 -23.20 -0.13 -3.98
N THR A 74 -23.09 0.75 -4.95
CA THR A 74 -21.90 1.57 -5.16
C THR A 74 -22.25 3.04 -4.99
N ILE A 75 -21.48 3.75 -4.20
CA ILE A 75 -21.53 5.19 -3.99
C ILE A 75 -20.25 5.78 -4.55
N SER A 76 -20.37 6.73 -5.48
CA SER A 76 -19.24 7.47 -6.06
C SER A 76 -19.35 8.94 -5.67
N VAL A 77 -18.25 9.47 -5.15
CA VAL A 77 -18.08 10.88 -4.78
C VAL A 77 -17.06 11.50 -5.71
N ASN A 78 -17.44 12.57 -6.40
CA ASN A 78 -16.57 13.35 -7.29
C ASN A 78 -16.74 14.83 -6.94
N GLY A 79 -15.89 15.33 -6.03
CA GLY A 79 -16.07 16.65 -5.43
C GLY A 79 -17.43 16.73 -4.74
N ASP A 80 -18.27 17.68 -5.12
CA ASP A 80 -19.60 17.91 -4.54
C ASP A 80 -20.69 16.97 -5.11
N LYS A 81 -20.39 16.17 -6.12
CA LYS A 81 -21.36 15.29 -6.76
C LYS A 81 -21.30 13.88 -6.18
N ILE A 82 -22.42 13.44 -5.63
CA ILE A 82 -22.61 12.08 -5.11
C ILE A 82 -23.58 11.34 -6.02
N THR A 83 -23.17 10.14 -6.47
CA THR A 83 -24.03 9.23 -7.23
C THR A 83 -24.03 7.87 -6.57
N SER A 84 -25.18 7.20 -6.59
CA SER A 84 -25.35 5.85 -6.04
C SER A 84 -26.10 4.99 -7.04
N PHE A 85 -25.72 3.71 -7.13
CA PHE A 85 -26.49 2.71 -7.87
C PHE A 85 -26.43 1.35 -7.18
N LYS A 86 -27.56 0.62 -7.22
CA LYS A 86 -27.67 -0.73 -6.69
C LYS A 86 -27.48 -1.76 -7.81
N PHE A 87 -26.90 -2.89 -7.47
CA PHE A 87 -26.66 -3.98 -8.40
C PHE A 87 -27.03 -5.33 -7.78
N SER A 88 -27.51 -6.26 -8.60
CA SER A 88 -27.68 -7.65 -8.22
C SER A 88 -26.35 -8.42 -8.34
N LYS A 89 -25.57 -8.10 -9.38
CA LYS A 89 -24.24 -8.68 -9.64
C LYS A 89 -23.38 -7.68 -10.39
N THR A 90 -22.09 -7.61 -10.06
CA THR A 90 -21.09 -6.83 -10.77
C THR A 90 -19.71 -7.45 -10.64
N ASP A 91 -18.85 -7.25 -11.64
CA ASP A 91 -17.46 -7.69 -11.62
C ASP A 91 -16.54 -6.50 -11.41
N PHE A 92 -15.82 -6.51 -10.31
CA PHE A 92 -14.80 -5.51 -10.01
C PHE A 92 -13.45 -5.98 -10.57
N ASN A 93 -12.96 -5.28 -11.59
CA ASN A 93 -11.69 -5.64 -12.25
C ASN A 93 -10.50 -5.25 -11.34
N LEU A 94 -9.71 -6.27 -10.96
CA LEU A 94 -8.51 -6.12 -10.15
C LEU A 94 -7.22 -6.03 -10.99
N SER A 95 -7.29 -6.35 -12.29
CA SER A 95 -6.11 -6.39 -13.17
C SER A 95 -5.59 -4.99 -13.56
N ASN A 96 -6.45 -3.99 -13.53
CA ASN A 96 -6.10 -2.59 -13.81
C ASN A 96 -5.65 -1.82 -12.56
N LEU A 97 -5.62 -2.51 -11.44
CA LEU A 97 -5.00 -1.97 -10.24
C LEU A 97 -3.51 -2.20 -10.44
N ASP A 98 -2.77 -1.13 -10.68
CA ASP A 98 -1.32 -1.20 -10.68
C ASP A 98 -0.89 -2.05 -9.51
N ASP A 99 -0.18 -3.14 -9.79
CA ASP A 99 0.53 -3.93 -8.79
C ASP A 99 1.57 -3.02 -8.15
N ASN A 100 1.06 -2.11 -7.32
CA ASN A 100 1.88 -1.45 -6.33
C ASN A 100 2.12 -2.44 -5.17
N THR A 101 2.52 -3.66 -5.49
CA THR A 101 3.56 -4.27 -4.68
C THR A 101 4.58 -3.16 -4.59
N THR A 102 4.77 -2.62 -3.40
CA THR A 102 5.76 -1.59 -3.15
C THR A 102 7.07 -2.11 -3.73
N THR A 103 7.33 -1.81 -5.01
CA THR A 103 8.62 -2.06 -5.67
C THR A 103 9.71 -1.20 -4.99
N TYR A 104 9.28 -0.31 -4.12
CA TYR A 104 10.15 0.49 -3.28
C TYR A 104 10.31 -0.18 -1.93
N LYS A 105 11.50 -0.65 -1.64
CA LYS A 105 11.88 -1.07 -0.29
C LYS A 105 11.52 0.05 0.68
N LYS A 106 10.86 -0.31 1.77
CA LYS A 106 10.64 0.66 2.85
C LYS A 106 12.00 1.16 3.34
N THR A 107 12.07 2.38 3.84
CA THR A 107 13.32 2.96 4.37
C THR A 107 14.03 2.01 5.35
N GLN A 108 13.26 1.22 6.10
CA GLN A 108 13.74 0.21 7.04
C GLN A 108 14.40 -1.01 6.37
N GLU A 109 14.12 -1.27 5.11
CA GLU A 109 14.63 -2.42 4.33
C GLU A 109 15.87 -2.04 3.50
N VAL A 110 16.16 -0.73 3.40
CA VAL A 110 17.33 -0.22 2.68
C VAL A 110 18.59 -0.41 3.52
N ALA A 111 19.68 -0.83 2.90
CA ALA A 111 20.97 -1.00 3.58
C ALA A 111 21.47 0.33 4.18
N THR A 112 22.11 0.27 5.35
CA THR A 112 22.56 1.48 6.06
C THR A 112 23.52 2.35 5.24
N LEU A 113 24.40 1.72 4.46
CA LEU A 113 25.32 2.43 3.56
C LEU A 113 24.60 3.17 2.43
N ASP A 114 23.51 2.58 1.90
CA ASP A 114 22.71 3.21 0.86
C ASP A 114 21.89 4.37 1.42
N LEU A 115 21.40 4.26 2.67
CA LEU A 115 20.75 5.37 3.39
C LEU A 115 21.74 6.52 3.63
N LEU A 116 22.98 6.25 4.02
CA LEU A 116 24.02 7.27 4.19
C LEU A 116 24.35 7.98 2.88
N LYS A 117 24.52 7.22 1.80
CA LYS A 117 24.75 7.79 0.46
C LYS A 117 23.56 8.64 0.02
N CYS A 118 22.34 8.15 0.24
CA CYS A 118 21.12 8.90 -0.05
C CYS A 118 21.08 10.22 0.72
N TYR A 119 21.31 10.18 2.03
CA TYR A 119 21.30 11.37 2.88
C TYR A 119 22.37 12.38 2.46
N HIS A 120 23.60 11.91 2.19
CA HIS A 120 24.69 12.76 1.69
C HIS A 120 24.34 13.43 0.36
N ASN A 121 23.76 12.69 -0.58
CA ASN A 121 23.33 13.25 -1.86
C ASN A 121 22.19 14.25 -1.71
N LEU A 122 21.21 13.99 -0.83
CA LEU A 122 20.10 14.92 -0.56
C LEU A 122 20.60 16.21 0.11
N LEU A 123 21.64 16.18 0.93
CA LEU A 123 22.29 17.37 1.46
C LEU A 123 23.02 18.14 0.36
N ASN A 124 23.74 17.46 -0.53
CA ASN A 124 24.45 18.10 -1.65
C ASN A 124 23.48 18.68 -2.69
N LEU A 125 22.28 18.08 -2.87
CA LEU A 125 21.20 18.61 -3.71
C LEU A 125 20.71 19.99 -3.27
N LYS A 126 20.87 20.35 -1.99
CA LYS A 126 20.63 21.73 -1.52
C LYS A 126 21.69 22.73 -1.98
N PHE A 127 22.85 22.24 -2.48
CA PHE A 127 24.01 23.10 -2.75
C PHE A 127 24.67 22.91 -4.13
N LEU A 128 24.54 21.76 -4.83
CA LEU A 128 25.23 21.52 -6.11
C LEU A 128 24.58 20.38 -6.92
N GLU A 129 24.76 20.43 -8.24
CA GLU A 129 24.21 19.60 -9.30
C GLU A 129 23.98 18.10 -9.01
N ILE A 130 22.81 17.63 -9.51
CA ILE A 130 22.31 16.26 -9.39
C ILE A 130 23.22 15.28 -10.14
N ASP A 131 23.79 14.30 -9.47
CA ASP A 131 24.29 13.10 -10.11
C ASP A 131 23.12 12.25 -10.62
N LYS A 132 22.84 12.32 -11.92
CA LYS A 132 21.72 11.65 -12.62
C LYS A 132 21.80 10.11 -12.57
N ASN A 133 22.92 9.54 -12.12
CA ASN A 133 23.15 8.10 -12.06
C ASN A 133 22.87 7.48 -10.70
N PHE A 134 22.48 8.27 -9.70
CA PHE A 134 22.22 7.78 -8.36
C PHE A 134 20.82 7.16 -8.25
N LYS A 135 20.77 5.83 -8.25
CA LYS A 135 19.53 5.04 -8.08
C LYS A 135 19.52 4.33 -6.72
N VAL A 136 19.22 5.04 -5.65
CA VAL A 136 18.80 4.41 -4.40
C VAL A 136 17.30 4.51 -4.28
N GLU A 137 16.65 3.35 -4.12
CA GLU A 137 15.21 3.28 -3.97
C GLU A 137 14.75 4.11 -2.75
N ASN A 138 13.67 4.86 -2.91
CA ASN A 138 13.09 5.71 -1.87
C ASN A 138 13.92 6.94 -1.44
N CYS A 139 14.97 7.29 -2.19
CA CYS A 139 15.79 8.47 -1.96
C CYS A 139 15.11 9.73 -2.52
N ARG A 140 14.25 10.36 -1.71
CA ARG A 140 13.48 11.55 -2.08
C ARG A 140 13.58 12.62 -0.98
N LEU A 141 13.45 13.90 -1.36
CA LEU A 141 13.46 15.02 -0.41
C LEU A 141 12.33 14.96 0.62
N ASP A 142 11.15 14.47 0.21
CA ASP A 142 9.99 14.29 1.08
C ASP A 142 10.16 13.15 2.11
N ASN A 143 11.16 12.28 1.92
CA ASN A 143 11.45 11.15 2.80
C ASN A 143 12.68 11.36 3.71
N VAL A 144 13.31 12.54 3.69
CA VAL A 144 14.54 12.84 4.45
C VAL A 144 14.37 12.58 5.95
N ASP A 145 13.23 12.97 6.52
CA ASP A 145 12.97 12.78 7.96
C ASP A 145 12.93 11.29 8.35
N ASN A 146 12.37 10.44 7.50
CA ASN A 146 12.34 9.00 7.76
C ASN A 146 13.72 8.37 7.59
N ILE A 147 14.53 8.85 6.63
CA ILE A 147 15.91 8.42 6.43
C ILE A 147 16.76 8.78 7.64
N LEU A 148 16.64 10.02 8.13
CA LEU A 148 17.34 10.48 9.33
C LEU A 148 16.95 9.68 10.57
N LYS A 149 15.66 9.46 10.80
CA LYS A 149 15.17 8.65 11.93
C LYS A 149 15.73 7.23 11.89
N GLU A 150 15.80 6.64 10.71
CA GLU A 150 16.31 5.28 10.56
C GLU A 150 17.82 5.21 10.74
N LEU A 151 18.58 6.18 10.22
CA LEU A 151 20.03 6.31 10.46
C LEU A 151 20.34 6.53 11.95
N TYR A 152 19.57 7.38 12.63
CA TYR A 152 19.71 7.60 14.06
C TYR A 152 19.54 6.30 14.86
N LYS A 153 18.50 5.53 14.56
CA LYS A 153 18.25 4.23 15.21
C LYS A 153 19.37 3.24 14.99
N ARG A 154 19.96 3.21 13.79
CA ARG A 154 20.96 2.20 13.43
C ARG A 154 22.38 2.56 13.84
N ILE A 155 22.70 3.84 13.93
CA ILE A 155 24.08 4.29 14.19
C ILE A 155 24.18 4.86 15.60
N ILE A 156 23.36 5.83 15.95
CA ILE A 156 23.50 6.58 17.20
C ILE A 156 23.09 5.75 18.41
N ILE A 157 21.91 5.11 18.36
CA ILE A 157 21.43 4.32 19.51
C ILE A 157 22.37 3.18 19.90
N PRO A 158 22.86 2.34 18.97
CA PRO A 158 23.80 1.26 19.34
C PRO A 158 25.14 1.78 19.87
N MET A 159 25.60 2.96 19.43
CA MET A 159 26.84 3.56 19.94
C MET A 159 26.67 4.18 21.33
N TYR A 160 25.47 4.66 21.65
CA TYR A 160 25.21 5.32 22.93
C TYR A 160 25.18 4.33 24.10
N ILE A 161 24.68 3.11 23.90
CA ILE A 161 24.56 2.07 24.94
C ILE A 161 25.93 1.69 25.55
N PRO A 162 26.98 1.34 24.75
CA PRO A 162 28.29 1.03 25.32
C PRO A 162 28.93 2.21 26.05
N VAL A 163 28.72 3.45 25.59
CA VAL A 163 29.24 4.65 26.27
C VAL A 163 28.61 4.81 27.66
N LEU A 164 27.31 4.59 27.80
CA LEU A 164 26.63 4.66 29.09
C LEU A 164 27.18 3.57 30.07
N ILE A 165 27.46 2.36 29.57
CA ILE A 165 28.01 1.28 30.39
C ILE A 165 29.44 1.60 30.89
N LEU A 166 30.21 2.36 30.12
CA LEU A 166 31.58 2.77 30.49
C LEU A 166 31.60 3.89 31.54
N ILE A 167 30.50 4.66 31.66
CA ILE A 167 30.39 5.80 32.61
C ILE A 167 29.71 5.38 33.91
N ALA A 168 28.96 4.26 33.93
CA ALA A 168 28.30 3.70 35.10
C ALA A 168 29.24 2.82 35.91
#